data_a6f211923f35be0e4d324ec57ace8b17
#
_entry.id   a6f211923f35be0e4d324ec57ace8b17
#
_cell.length_a   1.000
_cell.length_b   1.000
_cell.length_c   1.000
_cell.angle_alpha   90.00
_cell.angle_beta   90.00
_cell.angle_gamma   90.00
#
_symmetry.space_group_name_H-M   'P 1'
#
loop_
_entity.id
_entity.type
_entity.pdbx_description
1 polymer ?
#
loop_
_entity_poly.entity_id
_entity_poly.type
_entity_poly.pdbx_seq_one_letter_code
_entity_poly.pdbx_strand_id
1 'polypeptide(L)'
;MESGGERARREAQKRRSFVIPHPPKPTAVDARPGFPPHSREMLPEIQNLLIIQDRDRKIRTLREELDGAPLERSEAEEKLAAAVRNLDAVKHKAKEIEVERKKLENGAQAKRDSIAKFQTQKFQTRKNEEFQALNNEITRYEGEIRGLEDRELEFMDQAEKVCTQVAETEQQTKAVKAQVERQLADIAAKLGALAGSLKEVETERAGLTVGVDEDLLDTFNRLFANKGEAVVPLEHETCRGCHMKVTTQTVVKVKGGREIVHCEQCGRILYLGN
;
A
#
# COMPACT_ATOMS: atom_id res chain seq x y z
N MET A 1 20.64 -12.06 58.02
CA MET A 1 21.19 -13.18 57.25
C MET A 1 20.56 -14.45 57.81
N GLU A 2 19.50 -14.91 57.25
CA GLU A 2 18.80 -16.20 57.48
C GLU A 2 17.44 -16.11 56.76
N SER A 3 17.21 -16.95 55.78
CA SER A 3 15.92 -17.51 55.40
C SER A 3 15.78 -17.88 53.91
N GLY A 4 16.82 -18.55 53.35
CA GLY A 4 16.76 -19.13 52.01
C GLY A 4 16.44 -20.63 51.94
N GLY A 5 16.28 -21.30 53.10
CA GLY A 5 16.23 -22.77 53.18
C GLY A 5 14.87 -23.42 53.36
N GLU A 6 13.84 -22.69 53.73
CA GLU A 6 12.55 -23.28 54.10
C GLU A 6 11.50 -23.28 52.95
N ARG A 7 11.65 -22.51 51.89
CA ARG A 7 10.74 -22.56 50.73
C ARG A 7 10.96 -23.75 49.80
N ALA A 8 12.19 -24.23 49.71
CA ALA A 8 12.52 -25.39 48.85
C ALA A 8 12.05 -26.74 49.41
N ARG A 9 11.78 -26.85 50.71
CA ARG A 9 11.29 -28.11 51.31
C ARG A 9 9.78 -28.32 51.31
N ARG A 10 8.99 -27.28 51.04
CA ARG A 10 7.51 -27.39 50.96
C ARG A 10 6.94 -27.74 49.59
N GLU A 11 7.71 -27.61 48.51
CA GLU A 11 7.27 -28.00 47.16
C GLU A 11 7.52 -29.47 46.80
N ALA A 12 8.39 -30.17 47.53
CA ALA A 12 8.69 -31.57 47.27
C ALA A 12 7.68 -32.59 47.84
N GLN A 13 6.69 -32.15 48.60
CA GLN A 13 5.79 -33.08 49.34
C GLN A 13 4.34 -33.09 48.81
N LYS A 14 4.10 -32.56 47.63
CA LYS A 14 2.74 -32.54 47.00
C LYS A 14 2.60 -33.36 45.71
N ARG A 15 3.53 -34.27 45.43
CA ARG A 15 3.33 -35.26 44.37
C ARG A 15 2.57 -36.49 44.96
N ARG A 16 1.33 -36.32 45.23
CA ARG A 16 0.43 -37.46 45.44
C ARG A 16 0.16 -38.14 44.10
N SER A 17 0.51 -39.41 44.04
CA SER A 17 0.25 -40.35 42.95
C SER A 17 -1.24 -40.31 42.57
N PHE A 18 -1.52 -39.75 41.40
CA PHE A 18 -2.85 -39.85 40.80
C PHE A 18 -2.94 -41.20 40.10
N VAL A 19 -3.54 -42.21 40.79
CA VAL A 19 -3.84 -43.51 40.19
C VAL A 19 -5.01 -43.32 39.25
N ILE A 20 -4.75 -43.42 37.95
CA ILE A 20 -5.81 -43.43 36.91
C ILE A 20 -6.47 -44.79 36.98
N PRO A 21 -7.82 -44.83 37.24
CA PRO A 21 -8.55 -46.09 37.19
C PRO A 21 -8.63 -46.56 35.75
N HIS A 22 -8.19 -47.79 35.48
CA HIS A 22 -8.38 -48.42 34.19
C HIS A 22 -9.85 -48.54 33.84
N PRO A 23 -10.30 -48.24 32.59
CA PRO A 23 -11.65 -48.49 32.18
C PRO A 23 -11.96 -49.99 32.20
N PRO A 24 -13.20 -50.41 32.55
CA PRO A 24 -13.59 -51.79 32.57
C PRO A 24 -13.47 -52.42 31.20
N LYS A 25 -13.03 -53.67 31.11
CA LYS A 25 -12.97 -54.43 29.87
C LYS A 25 -14.36 -54.54 29.28
N PRO A 26 -14.58 -54.30 27.97
CA PRO A 26 -15.88 -54.48 27.35
C PRO A 26 -16.29 -55.95 27.40
N THR A 27 -17.45 -56.19 28.01
CA THR A 27 -18.13 -57.48 27.95
C THR A 27 -18.61 -57.73 26.53
N ALA A 28 -18.34 -58.91 25.99
CA ALA A 28 -18.80 -59.37 24.69
C ALA A 28 -20.33 -59.45 24.71
N VAL A 29 -20.99 -58.51 24.02
CA VAL A 29 -22.41 -58.56 23.71
C VAL A 29 -22.60 -58.28 22.23
N ASP A 30 -23.18 -59.28 21.59
CA ASP A 30 -23.83 -59.31 20.29
C ASP A 30 -23.09 -58.69 19.07
N ALA A 31 -22.34 -59.55 18.41
CA ALA A 31 -22.01 -59.41 17.01
C ALA A 31 -23.28 -59.51 16.13
N ARG A 32 -23.91 -58.36 15.87
CA ARG A 32 -24.79 -58.27 14.69
C ARG A 32 -23.91 -58.36 13.44
N PRO A 33 -24.27 -59.13 12.37
CA PRO A 33 -23.46 -59.23 11.18
C PRO A 33 -23.26 -57.83 10.59
N GLY A 34 -21.99 -57.41 10.65
CA GLY A 34 -21.60 -56.04 10.41
C GLY A 34 -21.76 -55.61 8.98
N PHE A 35 -22.17 -54.41 8.84
CA PHE A 35 -21.70 -53.57 7.77
C PHE A 35 -20.18 -53.35 7.95
N PRO A 36 -19.35 -53.57 6.95
CA PRO A 36 -17.95 -53.20 7.08
C PRO A 36 -17.83 -51.72 7.39
N PRO A 37 -16.87 -51.30 8.20
CA PRO A 37 -16.63 -49.88 8.40
C PRO A 37 -16.15 -49.37 7.04
N HIS A 38 -17.08 -48.78 6.27
CA HIS A 38 -16.71 -48.04 5.09
C HIS A 38 -15.88 -46.86 5.60
N SER A 39 -14.55 -47.00 5.48
CA SER A 39 -13.67 -45.84 5.42
C SER A 39 -14.28 -44.95 4.34
N ARG A 40 -14.84 -43.79 4.78
CA ARG A 40 -15.45 -42.80 3.89
C ARG A 40 -14.34 -42.14 3.09
N GLU A 41 -13.77 -42.86 2.13
CA GLU A 41 -12.78 -42.32 1.23
C GLU A 41 -13.49 -41.40 0.25
N MET A 42 -13.11 -40.13 0.30
CA MET A 42 -13.53 -39.13 -0.70
C MET A 42 -13.05 -39.61 -2.08
N LEU A 43 -13.89 -39.44 -3.10
CA LEU A 43 -13.52 -39.77 -4.48
C LEU A 43 -12.19 -39.11 -4.86
N PRO A 44 -11.23 -39.82 -5.47
CA PRO A 44 -9.94 -39.26 -5.87
C PRO A 44 -10.09 -38.04 -6.77
N GLU A 45 -11.11 -38.02 -7.62
CA GLU A 45 -11.43 -36.90 -8.50
C GLU A 45 -11.79 -35.64 -7.69
N ILE A 46 -12.57 -35.78 -6.62
CA ILE A 46 -12.95 -34.66 -5.75
C ILE A 46 -11.73 -34.16 -4.96
N GLN A 47 -10.86 -35.07 -4.51
CA GLN A 47 -9.61 -34.69 -3.83
C GLN A 47 -8.72 -33.86 -4.75
N ASN A 48 -8.54 -34.31 -6.01
CA ASN A 48 -7.79 -33.57 -7.01
C ASN A 48 -8.41 -32.20 -7.30
N LEU A 49 -9.74 -32.12 -7.46
CA LEU A 49 -10.43 -30.85 -7.68
C LEU A 49 -10.28 -29.88 -6.51
N LEU A 50 -10.26 -30.37 -5.27
CA LEU A 50 -10.01 -29.53 -4.09
C LEU A 50 -8.60 -28.95 -4.09
N ILE A 51 -7.59 -29.74 -4.49
CA ILE A 51 -6.21 -29.26 -4.63
C ILE A 51 -6.14 -28.21 -5.75
N ILE A 52 -6.77 -28.48 -6.91
CA ILE A 52 -6.84 -27.52 -8.02
C ILE A 52 -7.52 -26.23 -7.55
N GLN A 53 -8.63 -26.33 -6.81
CA GLN A 53 -9.35 -25.18 -6.27
C GLN A 53 -8.49 -24.34 -5.32
N ASP A 54 -7.66 -24.96 -4.51
CA ASP A 54 -6.71 -24.26 -3.64
C ASP A 54 -5.66 -23.50 -4.46
N ARG A 55 -5.13 -24.13 -5.52
CA ARG A 55 -4.21 -23.46 -6.45
C ARG A 55 -4.88 -22.30 -7.19
N ASP A 56 -6.11 -22.48 -7.64
CA ASP A 56 -6.86 -21.42 -8.32
C ASP A 56 -7.19 -20.22 -7.40
N ARG A 57 -7.47 -20.48 -6.13
CA ARG A 57 -7.60 -19.41 -5.12
C ARG A 57 -6.29 -18.65 -4.94
N LYS A 58 -5.16 -19.37 -4.83
CA LYS A 58 -3.84 -18.77 -4.71
C LYS A 58 -3.47 -17.95 -5.95
N ILE A 59 -3.75 -18.47 -7.15
CA ILE A 59 -3.55 -17.73 -8.42
C ILE A 59 -4.37 -16.43 -8.41
N ARG A 60 -5.63 -16.48 -7.99
CA ARG A 60 -6.49 -15.29 -7.91
C ARG A 60 -5.90 -14.25 -6.96
N THR A 61 -5.53 -14.63 -5.74
CA THR A 61 -4.93 -13.72 -4.76
C THR A 61 -3.64 -13.10 -5.30
N LEU A 62 -2.75 -13.90 -5.91
CA LEU A 62 -1.50 -13.40 -6.49
C LEU A 62 -1.75 -12.42 -7.64
N ARG A 63 -2.77 -12.64 -8.46
CA ARG A 63 -3.16 -11.71 -9.54
C ARG A 63 -3.73 -10.42 -8.98
N GLU A 64 -4.61 -10.49 -7.99
CA GLU A 64 -5.15 -9.30 -7.30
C GLU A 64 -4.05 -8.44 -6.68
N GLU A 65 -3.04 -9.07 -6.06
CA GLU A 65 -1.87 -8.36 -5.53
C GLU A 65 -1.00 -7.74 -6.63
N LEU A 66 -0.82 -8.43 -7.77
CA LEU A 66 -0.10 -7.90 -8.93
C LEU A 66 -0.83 -6.71 -9.55
N ASP A 67 -2.15 -6.79 -9.66
CA ASP A 67 -3.00 -5.72 -10.22
C ASP A 67 -3.06 -4.48 -9.30
N GLY A 68 -2.84 -4.65 -8.00
CA GLY A 68 -2.77 -3.54 -7.03
C GLY A 68 -1.45 -2.75 -7.06
N ALA A 69 -0.35 -3.37 -7.45
CA ALA A 69 0.98 -2.76 -7.40
C ALA A 69 1.18 -1.52 -8.30
N PRO A 70 0.57 -1.40 -9.51
CA PRO A 70 0.62 -0.17 -10.30
C PRO A 70 0.06 1.05 -9.57
N LEU A 71 -0.98 0.87 -8.76
CA LEU A 71 -1.57 1.95 -7.96
C LEU A 71 -0.60 2.41 -6.86
N GLU A 72 -0.02 1.47 -6.10
CA GLU A 72 0.99 1.77 -5.07
C GLU A 72 2.19 2.55 -5.66
N ARG A 73 2.63 2.16 -6.86
CA ARG A 73 3.69 2.84 -7.61
C ARG A 73 3.30 4.26 -8.00
N SER A 74 2.11 4.43 -8.58
CA SER A 74 1.58 5.73 -9.00
C SER A 74 1.47 6.71 -7.83
N GLU A 75 1.00 6.24 -6.67
CA GLU A 75 0.91 7.06 -5.46
C GLU A 75 2.29 7.50 -4.95
N ALA A 76 3.29 6.63 -5.02
CA ALA A 76 4.66 6.97 -4.63
C ALA A 76 5.27 8.00 -5.58
N GLU A 77 5.10 7.83 -6.89
CA GLU A 77 5.57 8.77 -7.92
C GLU A 77 4.88 10.13 -7.78
N GLU A 78 3.58 10.17 -7.44
CA GLU A 78 2.86 11.42 -7.24
C GLU A 78 3.32 12.20 -6.00
N LYS A 79 3.65 11.51 -4.90
CA LYS A 79 4.26 12.13 -3.72
C LYS A 79 5.57 12.84 -4.08
N LEU A 80 6.42 12.19 -4.88
CA LEU A 80 7.67 12.81 -5.35
C LEU A 80 7.39 14.01 -6.25
N ALA A 81 6.48 13.86 -7.21
CA ALA A 81 6.10 14.95 -8.11
C ALA A 81 5.54 16.16 -7.37
N ALA A 82 4.73 15.94 -6.31
CA ALA A 82 4.22 17.01 -5.47
C ALA A 82 5.34 17.73 -4.70
N ALA A 83 6.31 17.00 -4.14
CA ALA A 83 7.45 17.59 -3.46
C ALA A 83 8.34 18.42 -4.40
N VAL A 84 8.56 17.92 -5.63
CA VAL A 84 9.32 18.66 -6.67
C VAL A 84 8.57 19.93 -7.08
N ARG A 85 7.27 19.86 -7.34
CA ARG A 85 6.45 21.04 -7.67
C ARG A 85 6.51 22.11 -6.58
N ASN A 86 6.47 21.69 -5.30
CA ASN A 86 6.59 22.60 -4.17
C ASN A 86 7.96 23.30 -4.16
N LEU A 87 9.05 22.54 -4.36
CA LEU A 87 10.40 23.10 -4.44
C LEU A 87 10.53 24.11 -5.58
N ASP A 88 10.00 23.78 -6.75
CA ASP A 88 10.04 24.68 -7.91
C ASP A 88 9.25 25.97 -7.65
N ALA A 89 8.09 25.88 -6.98
CA ALA A 89 7.30 27.05 -6.61
C ALA A 89 8.06 27.98 -5.64
N VAL A 90 8.75 27.43 -4.63
CA VAL A 90 9.54 28.22 -3.68
C VAL A 90 10.77 28.84 -4.39
N LYS A 91 11.45 28.10 -5.27
CA LYS A 91 12.54 28.62 -6.10
C LYS A 91 12.09 29.73 -7.06
N HIS A 92 10.90 29.59 -7.65
CA HIS A 92 10.32 30.64 -8.49
C HIS A 92 10.08 31.90 -7.70
N LYS A 93 9.50 31.79 -6.52
CA LYS A 93 9.29 32.93 -5.60
C LYS A 93 10.61 33.62 -5.22
N ALA A 94 11.67 32.86 -4.97
CA ALA A 94 12.99 33.42 -4.69
C ALA A 94 13.53 34.24 -5.86
N LYS A 95 13.36 33.73 -7.10
CA LYS A 95 13.75 34.45 -8.32
C LYS A 95 12.94 35.73 -8.54
N GLU A 96 11.63 35.69 -8.28
CA GLU A 96 10.75 36.87 -8.40
C GLU A 96 11.19 37.99 -7.44
N ILE A 97 11.48 37.65 -6.18
CA ILE A 97 11.98 38.59 -5.19
C ILE A 97 13.31 39.21 -5.64
N GLU A 98 14.23 38.41 -6.14
CA GLU A 98 15.52 38.91 -6.61
C GLU A 98 15.38 39.83 -7.85
N VAL A 99 14.45 39.53 -8.75
CA VAL A 99 14.14 40.38 -9.90
C VAL A 99 13.59 41.72 -9.44
N GLU A 100 12.66 41.74 -8.47
CA GLU A 100 12.10 42.99 -7.94
C GLU A 100 13.14 43.80 -7.20
N ARG A 101 13.98 43.18 -6.36
CA ARG A 101 15.10 43.84 -5.70
C ARG A 101 16.02 44.50 -6.71
N LYS A 102 16.39 43.80 -7.79
CA LYS A 102 17.26 44.33 -8.82
C LYS A 102 16.65 45.51 -9.62
N LYS A 103 15.32 45.49 -9.82
CA LYS A 103 14.59 46.64 -10.39
C LYS A 103 14.69 47.89 -9.50
N LEU A 104 14.54 47.73 -8.17
CA LEU A 104 14.62 48.82 -7.20
C LEU A 104 16.06 49.39 -7.17
N GLU A 105 17.08 48.53 -7.08
CA GLU A 105 18.48 48.90 -7.12
C GLU A 105 18.81 49.72 -8.40
N ASN A 106 18.41 49.17 -9.58
CA ASN A 106 18.60 49.87 -10.86
C ASN A 106 17.84 51.22 -10.91
N GLY A 107 16.62 51.25 -10.35
CA GLY A 107 15.82 52.49 -10.23
C GLY A 107 16.51 53.55 -9.38
N ALA A 108 17.05 53.16 -8.21
CA ALA A 108 17.81 54.03 -7.34
C ALA A 108 19.10 54.54 -8.02
N GLN A 109 19.84 53.65 -8.72
CA GLN A 109 21.03 54.03 -9.42
C GLN A 109 20.76 55.04 -10.56
N ALA A 110 19.73 54.83 -11.37
CA ALA A 110 19.34 55.76 -12.41
C ALA A 110 19.02 57.17 -11.88
N LYS A 111 18.41 57.25 -10.68
CA LYS A 111 18.14 58.53 -10.00
C LYS A 111 19.42 59.16 -9.46
N ARG A 112 20.35 58.38 -8.93
CA ARG A 112 21.70 58.88 -8.52
C ARG A 112 22.46 59.47 -9.70
N ASP A 113 22.41 58.80 -10.85
CA ASP A 113 23.03 59.28 -12.09
C ASP A 113 22.39 60.61 -12.57
N SER A 114 21.07 60.74 -12.40
CA SER A 114 20.34 61.98 -12.71
C SER A 114 20.73 63.15 -11.74
N ILE A 115 20.87 62.84 -10.47
CA ILE A 115 21.34 63.81 -9.46
C ILE A 115 22.73 64.30 -9.82
N ALA A 116 23.67 63.42 -10.24
CA ALA A 116 25.00 63.79 -10.66
C ALA A 116 24.99 64.75 -11.85
N LYS A 117 24.10 64.52 -12.83
CA LYS A 117 23.89 65.41 -13.98
C LYS A 117 23.36 66.75 -13.54
N PHE A 118 22.35 66.80 -12.68
CA PHE A 118 21.77 68.07 -12.17
C PHE A 118 22.75 68.85 -11.29
N GLN A 119 23.58 68.19 -10.51
CA GLN A 119 24.66 68.82 -9.77
C GLN A 119 25.67 69.50 -10.72
N THR A 120 26.07 68.81 -11.82
CA THR A 120 26.95 69.42 -12.84
C THR A 120 26.32 70.63 -13.51
N GLN A 121 25.03 70.54 -13.89
CA GLN A 121 24.29 71.67 -14.50
C GLN A 121 24.13 72.84 -13.51
N LYS A 122 23.91 72.59 -12.22
CA LYS A 122 23.83 73.55 -11.17
C LYS A 122 25.12 74.42 -11.05
N PHE A 123 26.29 73.83 -11.20
CA PHE A 123 27.54 74.57 -11.22
C PHE A 123 27.74 75.39 -12.46
N GLN A 124 27.07 75.13 -13.56
CA GLN A 124 27.20 75.83 -14.85
C GLN A 124 26.18 76.96 -15.02
N THR A 125 25.08 76.96 -14.27
CA THR A 125 23.99 77.98 -14.39
C THR A 125 24.37 79.28 -13.68
N ARG A 126 23.95 80.42 -14.28
CA ARG A 126 24.14 81.75 -13.70
C ARG A 126 22.82 82.35 -13.22
N LYS A 127 21.68 81.73 -13.48
CA LYS A 127 20.35 82.24 -13.14
C LYS A 127 19.87 81.59 -11.81
N ASN A 128 19.46 82.47 -10.88
CA ASN A 128 19.04 82.00 -9.57
C ASN A 128 17.79 81.13 -9.60
N GLU A 129 16.86 81.37 -10.51
CA GLU A 129 15.64 80.58 -10.66
C GLU A 129 15.97 79.12 -11.14
N GLU A 130 16.87 78.97 -12.11
CA GLU A 130 17.35 77.65 -12.63
C GLU A 130 18.09 76.92 -11.55
N PHE A 131 18.89 77.60 -10.76
CA PHE A 131 19.60 77.00 -9.61
C PHE A 131 18.63 76.45 -8.55
N GLN A 132 17.56 77.19 -8.21
CA GLN A 132 16.55 76.78 -7.28
C GLN A 132 15.73 75.57 -7.83
N ALA A 133 15.37 75.61 -9.11
CA ALA A 133 14.67 74.47 -9.75
C ALA A 133 15.47 73.20 -9.70
N LEU A 134 16.76 73.21 -10.04
CA LEU A 134 17.66 72.07 -9.99
C LEU A 134 17.84 71.54 -8.54
N ASN A 135 17.91 72.43 -7.56
CA ASN A 135 17.98 72.05 -6.15
C ASN A 135 16.71 71.29 -5.70
N ASN A 136 15.53 71.79 -6.09
CA ASN A 136 14.28 71.14 -5.78
C ASN A 136 14.17 69.72 -6.42
N GLU A 137 14.62 69.57 -7.68
CA GLU A 137 14.71 68.30 -8.37
C GLU A 137 15.68 67.34 -7.66
N ILE A 138 16.85 67.79 -7.24
CA ILE A 138 17.80 66.98 -6.46
C ILE A 138 17.16 66.48 -5.17
N THR A 139 16.55 67.38 -4.40
CA THR A 139 15.89 67.03 -3.12
C THR A 139 14.74 66.03 -3.34
N ARG A 140 13.97 66.21 -4.42
CA ARG A 140 12.93 65.26 -4.79
C ARG A 140 13.50 63.86 -5.10
N TYR A 141 14.55 63.78 -5.94
CA TYR A 141 15.17 62.51 -6.27
C TYR A 141 15.84 61.84 -5.07
N GLU A 142 16.44 62.60 -4.15
CA GLU A 142 16.98 62.08 -2.88
C GLU A 142 15.85 61.44 -2.01
N GLY A 143 14.67 62.04 -1.98
CA GLY A 143 13.49 61.48 -1.29
C GLY A 143 12.98 60.19 -1.96
N GLU A 144 12.95 60.21 -3.31
CA GLU A 144 12.55 59.00 -4.08
C GLU A 144 13.56 57.86 -3.94
N ILE A 145 14.86 58.15 -3.88
CA ILE A 145 15.91 57.13 -3.65
C ILE A 145 15.72 56.48 -2.28
N ARG A 146 15.50 57.26 -1.21
CA ARG A 146 15.20 56.71 0.15
C ARG A 146 14.03 55.77 0.12
N GLY A 147 12.92 56.15 -0.56
CA GLY A 147 11.77 55.26 -0.70
C GLY A 147 12.02 54.01 -1.52
N LEU A 148 12.96 54.02 -2.46
CA LEU A 148 13.39 52.82 -3.19
C LEU A 148 14.30 51.94 -2.33
N GLU A 149 15.24 52.54 -1.60
CA GLU A 149 16.14 51.86 -0.65
C GLU A 149 15.35 51.18 0.50
N ASP A 150 14.34 51.85 1.06
CA ASP A 150 13.48 51.27 2.10
C ASP A 150 12.75 50.02 1.58
N ARG A 151 12.21 50.06 0.35
CA ARG A 151 11.60 48.90 -0.29
C ARG A 151 12.63 47.82 -0.61
N GLU A 152 13.82 48.17 -1.03
CA GLU A 152 14.90 47.22 -1.29
C GLU A 152 15.24 46.43 -0.02
N LEU A 153 15.30 47.11 1.16
CA LEU A 153 15.51 46.43 2.44
C LEU A 153 14.38 45.47 2.77
N GLU A 154 13.11 45.83 2.51
CA GLU A 154 11.98 44.89 2.67
C GLU A 154 12.11 43.65 1.81
N PHE A 155 12.54 43.80 0.54
CA PHE A 155 12.79 42.65 -0.35
C PHE A 155 14.01 41.87 0.08
N MET A 156 15.02 42.43 0.66
CA MET A 156 16.16 41.73 1.24
C MET A 156 15.74 40.82 2.39
N ASP A 157 14.91 41.33 3.29
CA ASP A 157 14.35 40.51 4.39
C ASP A 157 13.49 39.36 3.87
N GLN A 158 12.72 39.60 2.80
CA GLN A 158 11.92 38.56 2.18
C GLN A 158 12.84 37.52 1.47
N ALA A 159 13.91 37.94 0.82
CA ALA A 159 14.87 37.08 0.16
C ALA A 159 15.56 36.15 1.17
N GLU A 160 15.96 36.65 2.33
CA GLU A 160 16.56 35.84 3.39
C GLU A 160 15.60 34.74 3.89
N LYS A 161 14.34 35.13 4.17
CA LYS A 161 13.30 34.17 4.59
C LYS A 161 13.02 33.11 3.53
N VAL A 162 12.95 33.50 2.26
CA VAL A 162 12.70 32.54 1.18
C VAL A 162 13.94 31.68 0.90
N CYS A 163 15.14 32.21 1.08
CA CYS A 163 16.38 31.44 0.98
C CYS A 163 16.40 30.28 2.01
N THR A 164 16.01 30.55 3.27
CA THR A 164 15.88 29.50 4.28
C THR A 164 14.80 28.48 3.90
N GLN A 165 13.65 28.92 3.39
CA GLN A 165 12.60 28.04 2.91
C GLN A 165 13.05 27.15 1.74
N VAL A 166 13.84 27.70 0.81
CA VAL A 166 14.43 26.90 -0.29
C VAL A 166 15.32 25.81 0.26
N ALA A 167 16.23 26.11 1.19
CA ALA A 167 17.13 25.13 1.79
C ALA A 167 16.36 24.02 2.54
N GLU A 168 15.34 24.39 3.32
CA GLU A 168 14.48 23.42 4.03
C GLU A 168 13.70 22.54 3.06
N THR A 169 13.09 23.15 2.04
CA THR A 169 12.31 22.41 1.02
C THR A 169 13.19 21.49 0.18
N GLU A 170 14.42 21.88 -0.11
CA GLU A 170 15.40 21.04 -0.79
C GLU A 170 15.75 19.81 0.05
N GLN A 171 15.98 19.98 1.36
CA GLN A 171 16.23 18.85 2.26
C GLN A 171 15.03 17.92 2.33
N GLN A 172 13.82 18.47 2.46
CA GLN A 172 12.58 17.69 2.47
C GLN A 172 12.38 16.91 1.17
N THR A 173 12.57 17.57 0.01
CA THR A 173 12.44 16.93 -1.30
C THR A 173 13.47 15.82 -1.48
N LYS A 174 14.71 16.03 -1.02
CA LYS A 174 15.76 15.01 -1.05
C LYS A 174 15.39 13.80 -0.18
N ALA A 175 14.82 14.03 1.01
CA ALA A 175 14.36 12.97 1.91
C ALA A 175 13.19 12.18 1.30
N VAL A 176 12.20 12.88 0.74
CA VAL A 176 11.06 12.27 0.03
C VAL A 176 11.56 11.44 -1.17
N LYS A 177 12.47 11.98 -1.97
CA LYS A 177 13.06 11.28 -3.11
C LYS A 177 13.72 9.96 -2.67
N ALA A 178 14.56 10.00 -1.66
CA ALA A 178 15.24 8.80 -1.14
C ALA A 178 14.25 7.78 -0.54
N GLN A 179 13.14 8.23 0.04
CA GLN A 179 12.08 7.36 0.53
C GLN A 179 11.32 6.69 -0.61
N VAL A 180 10.92 7.47 -1.63
CA VAL A 180 10.18 6.98 -2.80
C VAL A 180 11.05 6.01 -3.61
N GLU A 181 12.34 6.28 -3.80
CA GLU A 181 13.27 5.36 -4.49
C GLU A 181 13.32 4.00 -3.79
N ARG A 182 13.35 3.98 -2.46
CA ARG A 182 13.27 2.73 -1.67
C ARG A 182 11.93 2.03 -1.85
N GLN A 183 10.81 2.75 -1.75
CA GLN A 183 9.48 2.19 -1.96
C GLN A 183 9.32 1.58 -3.35
N LEU A 184 9.81 2.25 -4.39
CA LEU A 184 9.78 1.73 -5.76
C LEU A 184 10.65 0.48 -5.93
N ALA A 185 11.79 0.41 -5.28
CA ALA A 185 12.63 -0.79 -5.27
C ALA A 185 11.94 -1.96 -4.55
N ASP A 186 11.30 -1.71 -3.40
CA ASP A 186 10.55 -2.72 -2.66
C ASP A 186 9.35 -3.23 -3.46
N ILE A 187 8.59 -2.34 -4.10
CA ILE A 187 7.49 -2.70 -5.00
C ILE A 187 8.00 -3.56 -6.17
N ALA A 188 9.12 -3.19 -6.79
CA ALA A 188 9.71 -3.95 -7.89
C ALA A 188 10.15 -5.36 -7.43
N ALA A 189 10.77 -5.48 -6.26
CA ALA A 189 11.15 -6.76 -5.67
C ALA A 189 9.91 -7.62 -5.34
N LYS A 190 8.87 -7.04 -4.74
CA LYS A 190 7.58 -7.70 -4.46
C LYS A 190 6.94 -8.22 -5.74
N LEU A 191 6.88 -7.40 -6.80
CA LEU A 191 6.35 -7.78 -8.11
C LEU A 191 7.12 -8.96 -8.71
N GLY A 192 8.45 -8.95 -8.63
CA GLY A 192 9.29 -10.06 -9.11
C GLY A 192 9.01 -11.34 -8.36
N ALA A 193 8.89 -11.30 -7.04
CA ALA A 193 8.56 -12.45 -6.21
C ALA A 193 7.14 -12.99 -6.49
N LEU A 194 6.14 -12.09 -6.58
CA LEU A 194 4.75 -12.47 -6.90
C LEU A 194 4.63 -13.12 -8.28
N ALA A 195 5.30 -12.57 -9.30
CA ALA A 195 5.32 -13.13 -10.65
C ALA A 195 5.99 -14.52 -10.68
N GLY A 196 7.07 -14.71 -9.91
CA GLY A 196 7.70 -16.01 -9.73
C GLY A 196 6.75 -17.02 -9.10
N SER A 197 6.14 -16.67 -7.97
CA SER A 197 5.17 -17.52 -7.26
C SER A 197 3.94 -17.83 -8.11
N LEU A 198 3.44 -16.86 -8.89
CA LEU A 198 2.32 -17.07 -9.80
C LEU A 198 2.65 -18.14 -10.86
N LYS A 199 3.83 -18.01 -11.48
CA LYS A 199 4.29 -18.99 -12.49
C LYS A 199 4.45 -20.39 -11.92
N GLU A 200 4.98 -20.50 -10.70
CA GLU A 200 5.11 -21.79 -10.00
C GLU A 200 3.75 -22.44 -9.76
N VAL A 201 2.80 -21.70 -9.20
CA VAL A 201 1.46 -22.21 -8.90
C VAL A 201 0.66 -22.53 -10.16
N GLU A 202 0.82 -21.73 -11.24
CA GLU A 202 0.21 -22.03 -12.55
C GLU A 202 0.78 -23.33 -13.15
N THR A 203 2.09 -23.57 -12.98
CA THR A 203 2.74 -24.82 -13.44
C THR A 203 2.25 -26.02 -12.62
N GLU A 204 2.17 -25.89 -11.29
CA GLU A 204 1.60 -26.92 -10.42
C GLU A 204 0.16 -27.25 -10.82
N ARG A 205 -0.67 -26.21 -11.03
CA ARG A 205 -2.06 -26.37 -11.48
C ARG A 205 -2.15 -27.13 -12.80
N ALA A 206 -1.33 -26.76 -13.77
CA ALA A 206 -1.30 -27.44 -15.08
C ALA A 206 -0.93 -28.93 -14.93
N GLY A 207 0.01 -29.25 -14.04
CA GLY A 207 0.35 -30.64 -13.72
C GLY A 207 -0.80 -31.43 -13.08
N LEU A 208 -1.56 -30.78 -12.18
CA LEU A 208 -2.70 -31.40 -11.48
C LEU A 208 -3.92 -31.66 -12.39
N THR A 209 -4.06 -30.91 -13.49
CA THR A 209 -5.15 -31.11 -14.46
C THR A 209 -4.90 -32.28 -15.41
N VAL A 210 -3.66 -32.77 -15.48
CA VAL A 210 -3.32 -33.95 -16.34
C VAL A 210 -4.00 -35.19 -15.75
N GLY A 211 -4.87 -35.80 -16.53
CA GLY A 211 -5.60 -37.03 -16.15
C GLY A 211 -6.95 -36.77 -15.44
N VAL A 212 -7.38 -35.51 -15.31
CA VAL A 212 -8.77 -35.19 -14.94
C VAL A 212 -9.65 -35.25 -16.19
N ASP A 213 -10.87 -35.77 -16.03
CA ASP A 213 -11.87 -35.77 -17.09
C ASP A 213 -12.16 -34.37 -17.62
N GLU A 214 -12.19 -34.19 -18.95
CA GLU A 214 -12.30 -32.88 -19.59
C GLU A 214 -13.63 -32.18 -19.27
N ASP A 215 -14.76 -32.91 -19.32
CA ASP A 215 -16.09 -32.39 -19.05
C ASP A 215 -16.21 -31.94 -17.57
N LEU A 216 -15.59 -32.69 -16.66
CA LEU A 216 -15.54 -32.38 -15.25
C LEU A 216 -14.69 -31.13 -14.98
N LEU A 217 -13.54 -31.02 -15.65
CA LEU A 217 -12.65 -29.86 -15.52
C LEU A 217 -13.31 -28.59 -16.08
N ASP A 218 -14.01 -28.67 -17.20
CA ASP A 218 -14.75 -27.54 -17.78
C ASP A 218 -15.89 -27.09 -16.87
N THR A 219 -16.61 -28.04 -16.29
CA THR A 219 -17.64 -27.71 -15.30
C THR A 219 -17.04 -27.04 -14.07
N PHE A 220 -15.93 -27.57 -13.56
CA PHE A 220 -15.18 -26.97 -12.46
C PHE A 220 -14.72 -25.54 -12.78
N ASN A 221 -14.05 -25.34 -13.91
CA ASN A 221 -13.54 -24.01 -14.31
C ASN A 221 -14.67 -22.98 -14.43
N ARG A 222 -15.80 -23.36 -15.04
CA ARG A 222 -16.98 -22.50 -15.15
C ARG A 222 -17.56 -22.12 -13.79
N LEU A 223 -17.67 -23.09 -12.87
CA LEU A 223 -18.17 -22.85 -11.53
C LEU A 223 -17.23 -21.96 -10.72
N PHE A 224 -15.93 -22.22 -10.81
CA PHE A 224 -14.92 -21.45 -10.11
C PHE A 224 -14.89 -20.00 -10.59
N ALA A 225 -14.89 -19.77 -11.90
CA ALA A 225 -14.91 -18.43 -12.48
C ALA A 225 -16.13 -17.60 -12.03
N ASN A 226 -17.32 -18.23 -12.03
CA ASN A 226 -18.56 -17.50 -11.75
C ASN A 226 -18.87 -17.37 -10.25
N LYS A 227 -18.38 -18.26 -9.39
CA LYS A 227 -18.83 -18.38 -8.00
C LYS A 227 -17.68 -18.36 -6.98
N GLY A 228 -16.45 -18.31 -7.44
CA GLY A 228 -15.25 -18.28 -6.59
C GLY A 228 -14.88 -19.64 -5.96
N GLU A 229 -15.82 -20.57 -5.92
CA GLU A 229 -15.64 -21.92 -5.41
C GLU A 229 -16.50 -22.88 -6.24
N ALA A 230 -15.87 -23.96 -6.73
CA ALA A 230 -16.53 -24.99 -7.53
C ALA A 230 -16.91 -26.21 -6.68
N VAL A 231 -16.04 -26.60 -5.74
CA VAL A 231 -16.20 -27.75 -4.85
C VAL A 231 -16.40 -27.25 -3.43
N VAL A 232 -17.50 -27.68 -2.80
CA VAL A 232 -17.89 -27.17 -1.46
C VAL A 232 -18.38 -28.31 -0.56
N PRO A 233 -18.19 -28.23 0.77
CA PRO A 233 -18.66 -29.27 1.65
C PRO A 233 -20.19 -29.23 1.82
N LEU A 234 -20.74 -30.41 1.99
CA LEU A 234 -22.10 -30.63 2.47
C LEU A 234 -22.07 -30.87 3.98
N GLU A 235 -22.64 -29.98 4.74
CA GLU A 235 -22.72 -30.09 6.22
C GLU A 235 -24.15 -29.92 6.67
N HIS A 236 -24.60 -30.79 7.57
CA HIS A 236 -25.98 -30.76 8.13
C HIS A 236 -27.07 -30.61 7.05
N GLU A 237 -26.93 -31.38 5.94
CA GLU A 237 -27.86 -31.35 4.80
C GLU A 237 -27.89 -30.00 4.06
N THR A 238 -26.90 -29.13 4.31
CA THR A 238 -26.81 -27.79 3.74
C THR A 238 -25.56 -27.66 2.88
N CYS A 239 -25.70 -27.13 1.66
CA CYS A 239 -24.59 -26.76 0.80
C CYS A 239 -23.88 -25.53 1.37
N ARG A 240 -22.59 -25.64 1.72
CA ARG A 240 -21.83 -24.50 2.27
C ARG A 240 -21.54 -23.39 1.27
N GLY A 241 -21.77 -23.66 -0.01
CA GLY A 241 -21.54 -22.63 -1.05
C GLY A 241 -22.74 -21.69 -1.30
N CYS A 242 -24.00 -22.17 -1.15
CA CYS A 242 -25.20 -21.35 -1.32
C CYS A 242 -26.08 -21.31 -0.06
N HIS A 243 -25.70 -22.02 0.96
CA HIS A 243 -26.39 -22.11 2.27
C HIS A 243 -27.84 -22.64 2.18
N MET A 244 -28.19 -23.33 1.10
CA MET A 244 -29.52 -23.96 0.93
C MET A 244 -29.49 -25.44 1.32
N LYS A 245 -30.58 -25.92 1.89
CA LYS A 245 -30.76 -27.35 2.14
C LYS A 245 -30.84 -28.08 0.80
N VAL A 246 -30.23 -29.25 0.75
CA VAL A 246 -30.35 -30.19 -0.38
C VAL A 246 -31.33 -31.30 -0.07
N THR A 247 -31.78 -32.02 -1.10
CA THR A 247 -32.72 -33.14 -0.91
C THR A 247 -32.04 -34.29 -0.18
N THR A 248 -32.85 -35.10 0.54
CA THR A 248 -32.35 -36.30 1.21
C THR A 248 -31.69 -37.27 0.23
N GLN A 249 -32.15 -37.31 -1.02
CA GLN A 249 -31.57 -38.13 -2.05
C GLN A 249 -30.15 -37.68 -2.37
N THR A 250 -29.92 -36.38 -2.53
CA THR A 250 -28.60 -35.78 -2.72
C THR A 250 -27.67 -36.06 -1.55
N VAL A 251 -28.16 -35.94 -0.32
CA VAL A 251 -27.40 -36.31 0.90
C VAL A 251 -26.93 -37.76 0.87
N VAL A 252 -27.81 -38.70 0.50
CA VAL A 252 -27.50 -40.12 0.43
C VAL A 252 -26.44 -40.38 -0.64
N LYS A 253 -26.56 -39.75 -1.82
CA LYS A 253 -25.56 -39.87 -2.91
C LYS A 253 -24.18 -39.33 -2.49
N VAL A 254 -24.11 -38.15 -1.89
CA VAL A 254 -22.85 -37.57 -1.38
C VAL A 254 -22.24 -38.45 -0.29
N LYS A 255 -23.05 -38.99 0.63
CA LYS A 255 -22.61 -39.94 1.67
C LYS A 255 -22.11 -41.26 1.07
N GLY A 256 -22.70 -41.68 -0.05
CA GLY A 256 -22.32 -42.91 -0.76
C GLY A 256 -20.94 -42.83 -1.40
N GLY A 257 -20.45 -41.63 -1.78
CA GLY A 257 -19.11 -41.41 -2.31
C GLY A 257 -18.80 -42.20 -3.58
N ARG A 258 -19.80 -42.49 -4.43
CA ARG A 258 -19.64 -43.33 -5.64
C ARG A 258 -19.71 -42.53 -6.93
N GLU A 259 -20.26 -41.34 -6.90
CA GLU A 259 -20.48 -40.48 -8.06
C GLU A 259 -20.26 -39.00 -7.65
N ILE A 260 -19.95 -38.16 -8.62
CA ILE A 260 -19.85 -36.72 -8.43
C ILE A 260 -21.25 -36.13 -8.32
N VAL A 261 -21.56 -35.46 -7.24
CA VAL A 261 -22.89 -34.92 -6.93
C VAL A 261 -22.85 -33.40 -6.96
N HIS A 262 -23.82 -32.82 -7.65
CA HIS A 262 -23.98 -31.36 -7.75
C HIS A 262 -25.12 -30.87 -6.84
N CYS A 263 -24.94 -29.66 -6.32
CA CYS A 263 -26.02 -28.98 -5.60
C CYS A 263 -27.12 -28.57 -6.58
N GLU A 264 -28.37 -28.97 -6.30
CA GLU A 264 -29.55 -28.68 -7.13
C GLU A 264 -29.82 -27.17 -7.28
N GLN A 265 -29.42 -26.37 -6.30
CA GLN A 265 -29.68 -24.93 -6.27
C GLN A 265 -28.58 -24.11 -6.96
N CYS A 266 -27.32 -24.45 -6.72
CA CYS A 266 -26.19 -23.64 -7.21
C CYS A 266 -25.25 -24.36 -8.18
N GLY A 267 -25.44 -25.67 -8.41
CA GLY A 267 -24.65 -26.47 -9.33
C GLY A 267 -23.22 -26.80 -8.86
N ARG A 268 -22.77 -26.31 -7.69
CA ARG A 268 -21.44 -26.64 -7.16
C ARG A 268 -21.32 -28.13 -6.86
N ILE A 269 -20.11 -28.66 -7.02
CA ILE A 269 -19.78 -30.03 -6.67
C ILE A 269 -19.79 -30.18 -5.15
N LEU A 270 -20.46 -31.21 -4.65
CA LEU A 270 -20.61 -31.45 -3.22
C LEU A 270 -19.71 -32.60 -2.76
N TYR A 271 -19.09 -32.45 -1.60
CA TYR A 271 -18.41 -33.52 -0.90
C TYR A 271 -18.84 -33.53 0.57
N LEU A 272 -18.65 -34.65 1.26
CA LEU A 272 -19.02 -34.77 2.66
C LEU A 272 -18.03 -33.97 3.52
N GLY A 273 -18.50 -32.91 4.16
CA GLY A 273 -17.76 -32.19 5.20
C GLY A 273 -17.65 -33.04 6.47
N ASN A 274 -16.60 -32.85 7.24
CA ASN A 274 -16.39 -33.53 8.52
C ASN A 274 -17.38 -33.06 9.57
#